data_3f3aa41356a8c1651eb4e762213386c0
#
_entry.id   3f3aa41356a8c1651eb4e762213386c0
#
_cell.length_a   1.000
_cell.length_b   1.000
_cell.length_c   1.000
_cell.angle_alpha   90.00
_cell.angle_beta   90.00
_cell.angle_gamma   90.00
#
_symmetry.space_group_name_H-M   'P 1'
#
loop_
_entity.id
_entity.type
_entity.pdbx_description
1 polymer ?
#
loop_
_entity_poly.entity_id
_entity_poly.type
_entity_poly.pdbx_seq_one_letter_code
_entity_poly.pdbx_strand_id
1 'polypeptide(L)'
;MEMKKKKLTGVLSGLRVVDLSAGLAGAFCGHALAQIGASVLALRPNPTGWYSNPDVEHMQVLDSIKNIEKLDYYDPKRFDALAGFCDGAQLIIEERPSQGWPLGEPISGRIMGQNSSLTALCISPNGLTGPRASYAAEPLNIYHSAGHAQQIPCDPLWPEYKTRPPLQAGGFWGESQSGLIASIVAIAVLTGNGDWKGSIIDCSKQEALLQMHWTELVRYPNSGKIVDRLEPTITFVGGV
;
A
#
# COMPACT_ATOMS: atom_id res chain seq x y z
N MET A 1 25.92 -18.88 1.25
CA MET A 1 25.38 -19.57 0.05
C MET A 1 24.54 -18.56 -0.69
N GLU A 2 25.10 -17.89 -1.69
CA GLU A 2 24.40 -16.91 -2.52
C GLU A 2 23.33 -17.63 -3.33
N MET A 3 22.07 -17.49 -2.93
CA MET A 3 20.97 -17.95 -3.77
C MET A 3 20.92 -17.06 -5.02
N LYS A 4 21.30 -17.61 -6.17
CA LYS A 4 21.04 -16.94 -7.46
C LYS A 4 19.56 -16.62 -7.54
N LYS A 5 19.21 -15.34 -7.52
CA LYS A 5 17.83 -14.88 -7.71
C LYS A 5 17.35 -15.40 -9.06
N LYS A 6 16.35 -16.29 -9.05
CA LYS A 6 15.75 -16.82 -10.26
C LYS A 6 14.98 -15.67 -10.92
N LYS A 7 15.34 -15.32 -12.16
CA LYS A 7 14.57 -14.33 -12.93
C LYS A 7 13.17 -14.90 -13.15
N LEU A 8 12.19 -14.28 -12.49
CA LEU A 8 10.79 -14.62 -12.68
C LEU A 8 10.36 -14.10 -14.06
N THR A 9 9.69 -14.93 -14.82
CA THR A 9 9.08 -14.57 -16.10
C THR A 9 7.57 -14.55 -15.92
N GLY A 10 6.89 -13.54 -16.45
CA GLY A 10 5.45 -13.38 -16.29
C GLY A 10 4.91 -12.24 -17.17
N VAL A 11 3.69 -11.87 -16.92
CA VAL A 11 2.96 -10.87 -17.72
C VAL A 11 3.64 -9.50 -17.72
N LEU A 12 4.35 -9.15 -16.63
CA LEU A 12 5.06 -7.88 -16.53
C LEU A 12 6.55 -7.98 -16.89
N SER A 13 6.98 -9.03 -17.60
CA SER A 13 8.37 -9.17 -18.02
C SER A 13 8.76 -8.01 -18.95
N GLY A 14 9.90 -7.39 -18.65
CA GLY A 14 10.41 -6.23 -19.39
C GLY A 14 10.05 -4.89 -18.76
N LEU A 15 9.11 -4.85 -17.80
CA LEU A 15 8.78 -3.63 -17.07
C LEU A 15 9.72 -3.43 -15.88
N ARG A 16 10.13 -2.18 -15.66
CA ARG A 16 10.98 -1.77 -14.54
C ARG A 16 10.18 -0.92 -13.56
N VAL A 17 10.29 -1.27 -12.30
CA VAL A 17 9.61 -0.59 -11.18
C VAL A 17 10.66 -0.20 -10.15
N VAL A 18 10.58 1.02 -9.64
CA VAL A 18 11.37 1.50 -8.50
C VAL A 18 10.46 1.56 -7.27
N ASP A 19 10.86 0.92 -6.19
CA ASP A 19 10.10 0.80 -4.95
C ASP A 19 10.77 1.62 -3.83
N LEU A 20 10.15 2.75 -3.49
CA LEU A 20 10.55 3.67 -2.40
C LEU A 20 9.66 3.50 -1.16
N SER A 21 9.12 2.30 -0.93
CA SER A 21 8.19 2.09 0.18
C SER A 21 8.87 2.30 1.53
N ALA A 22 8.22 3.08 2.37
CA ALA A 22 8.59 3.26 3.77
C ALA A 22 7.89 2.26 4.70
N GLY A 23 6.90 1.51 4.20
CA GLY A 23 6.09 0.57 4.96
C GLY A 23 5.76 -0.71 4.17
N LEU A 24 4.92 -1.54 4.79
CA LEU A 24 4.63 -2.88 4.28
C LEU A 24 3.67 -2.89 3.07
N ALA A 25 2.79 -1.89 2.94
CA ALA A 25 1.82 -1.87 1.84
C ALA A 25 2.52 -1.69 0.48
N GLY A 26 3.40 -0.72 0.36
CA GLY A 26 4.16 -0.51 -0.87
C GLY A 26 5.17 -1.63 -1.11
N ALA A 27 5.82 -2.13 -0.06
CA ALA A 27 6.71 -3.28 -0.18
C ALA A 27 5.95 -4.53 -0.68
N PHE A 28 4.72 -4.76 -0.21
CA PHE A 28 3.85 -5.84 -0.72
C PHE A 28 3.48 -5.61 -2.18
N CYS A 29 3.12 -4.39 -2.55
CA CYS A 29 2.83 -4.03 -3.94
C CYS A 29 4.04 -4.37 -4.85
N GLY A 30 5.24 -3.89 -4.51
CA GLY A 30 6.46 -4.19 -5.26
C GLY A 30 6.75 -5.70 -5.34
N HIS A 31 6.52 -6.45 -4.25
CA HIS A 31 6.66 -7.91 -4.23
C HIS A 31 5.69 -8.59 -5.20
N ALA A 32 4.41 -8.23 -5.17
CA ALA A 32 3.38 -8.78 -6.06
C ALA A 32 3.74 -8.55 -7.54
N LEU A 33 4.19 -7.33 -7.89
CA LEU A 33 4.63 -7.02 -9.26
C LEU A 33 5.86 -7.85 -9.67
N ALA A 34 6.81 -8.06 -8.75
CA ALA A 34 7.98 -8.90 -9.00
C ALA A 34 7.60 -10.37 -9.22
N GLN A 35 6.63 -10.90 -8.47
CA GLN A 35 6.13 -12.28 -8.64
C GLN A 35 5.58 -12.54 -10.03
N ILE A 36 4.98 -11.55 -10.67
CA ILE A 36 4.43 -11.65 -12.03
C ILE A 36 5.37 -11.13 -13.12
N GLY A 37 6.65 -10.95 -12.80
CA GLY A 37 7.72 -10.78 -13.77
C GLY A 37 8.29 -9.38 -13.93
N ALA A 38 7.79 -8.37 -13.23
CA ALA A 38 8.39 -7.04 -13.25
C ALA A 38 9.81 -7.06 -12.64
N SER A 39 10.71 -6.25 -13.18
CA SER A 39 12.01 -6.00 -12.57
C SER A 39 11.88 -4.89 -11.53
N VAL A 40 11.80 -5.27 -10.26
CA VAL A 40 11.62 -4.33 -9.16
C VAL A 40 12.96 -4.03 -8.49
N LEU A 41 13.32 -2.74 -8.43
CA LEU A 41 14.43 -2.21 -7.67
C LEU A 41 13.88 -1.54 -6.40
N ALA A 42 14.16 -2.12 -5.25
CA ALA A 42 13.82 -1.56 -3.95
C ALA A 42 14.96 -0.69 -3.44
N LEU A 43 14.72 0.59 -3.30
CA LEU A 43 15.64 1.52 -2.66
C LEU A 43 15.29 1.62 -1.18
N ARG A 44 16.22 1.23 -0.32
CA ARG A 44 16.01 1.22 1.13
C ARG A 44 16.98 2.18 1.78
N PRO A 45 16.50 3.20 2.50
CA PRO A 45 17.36 4.11 3.24
C PRO A 45 18.00 3.39 4.43
N ASN A 46 19.07 3.97 4.94
CA ASN A 46 19.55 3.57 6.27
C ASN A 46 18.48 3.93 7.30
N PRO A 47 18.34 3.15 8.38
CA PRO A 47 17.40 3.49 9.45
C PRO A 47 17.67 4.90 9.98
N THR A 48 16.68 5.76 9.84
CA THR A 48 16.67 7.15 10.32
C THR A 48 15.41 7.38 11.14
N GLY A 49 15.29 8.54 11.79
CA GLY A 49 14.11 8.84 12.61
C GLY A 49 12.78 8.81 11.85
N TRP A 50 12.77 9.01 10.53
CA TRP A 50 11.57 8.93 9.68
C TRP A 50 11.38 7.55 9.06
N TYR A 51 12.46 6.75 8.98
CA TYR A 51 12.43 5.37 8.48
C TYR A 51 12.82 4.44 9.62
N SER A 52 11.90 4.16 10.48
CA SER A 52 12.00 3.07 11.46
C SER A 52 11.02 1.98 11.04
N ASN A 53 11.55 0.88 10.50
CA ASN A 53 10.71 -0.26 10.20
C ASN A 53 10.79 -1.26 11.35
N PRO A 54 9.75 -1.35 12.19
CA PRO A 54 9.73 -2.33 13.29
C PRO A 54 9.64 -3.78 12.78
N ASP A 55 9.31 -3.98 11.49
CA ASP A 55 9.00 -5.28 10.92
C ASP A 55 10.06 -5.75 9.92
N VAL A 56 11.31 -5.70 10.34
CA VAL A 56 12.47 -6.06 9.51
C VAL A 56 12.31 -7.44 8.85
N GLU A 57 11.78 -8.41 9.57
CA GLU A 57 11.60 -9.77 9.06
C GLU A 57 10.58 -9.82 7.90
N HIS A 58 9.45 -9.13 8.04
CA HIS A 58 8.44 -9.05 6.98
C HIS A 58 8.96 -8.31 5.75
N MET A 59 9.70 -7.22 5.96
CA MET A 59 10.35 -6.51 4.85
C MET A 59 11.37 -7.39 4.13
N GLN A 60 12.15 -8.19 4.85
CA GLN A 60 13.10 -9.13 4.24
C GLN A 60 12.39 -10.15 3.34
N VAL A 61 11.23 -10.66 3.77
CA VAL A 61 10.43 -11.57 2.95
C VAL A 61 9.92 -10.85 1.70
N LEU A 62 9.33 -9.67 1.86
CA LEU A 62 8.78 -8.88 0.74
C LEU A 62 9.85 -8.40 -0.24
N ASP A 63 11.07 -8.21 0.23
CA ASP A 63 12.20 -7.78 -0.60
C ASP A 63 13.00 -8.96 -1.18
N SER A 64 12.72 -10.21 -0.78
CA SER A 64 13.51 -11.39 -1.12
C SER A 64 13.69 -11.65 -2.63
N ILE A 65 12.71 -11.25 -3.44
CA ILE A 65 12.70 -11.44 -4.90
C ILE A 65 12.99 -10.14 -5.68
N LYS A 66 13.21 -9.02 -4.98
CA LYS A 66 13.57 -7.74 -5.58
C LYS A 66 15.08 -7.53 -5.65
N ASN A 67 15.54 -6.63 -6.50
CA ASN A 67 16.86 -6.06 -6.38
C ASN A 67 16.84 -4.99 -5.29
N ILE A 68 17.85 -4.95 -4.44
CA ILE A 68 17.89 -4.02 -3.30
C ILE A 68 19.15 -3.17 -3.40
N GLU A 69 18.96 -1.86 -3.29
CA GLU A 69 20.05 -0.90 -3.16
C GLU A 69 19.81 0.01 -1.94
N LYS A 70 20.89 0.43 -1.30
CA LYS A 70 20.82 1.36 -0.18
C LYS A 70 20.95 2.78 -0.67
N LEU A 71 19.91 3.57 -0.46
CA LEU A 71 19.88 4.98 -0.80
C LEU A 71 18.99 5.73 0.19
N ASP A 72 19.51 6.76 0.82
CA ASP A 72 18.69 7.74 1.53
C ASP A 72 18.12 8.73 0.50
N TYR A 73 17.01 8.37 -0.07
CA TYR A 73 16.41 9.11 -1.18
C TYR A 73 15.73 10.42 -0.75
N TYR A 74 15.59 10.69 0.53
CA TYR A 74 15.14 12.00 1.02
C TYR A 74 16.29 12.95 1.34
N ASP A 75 17.55 12.51 1.28
CA ASP A 75 18.70 13.43 1.32
C ASP A 75 18.77 14.19 -0.02
N PRO A 76 18.65 15.54 -0.01
CA PRO A 76 18.72 16.34 -1.22
C PRO A 76 20.01 16.14 -2.02
N LYS A 77 21.11 15.77 -1.36
CA LYS A 77 22.40 15.48 -2.01
C LYS A 77 22.40 14.19 -2.81
N ARG A 78 21.37 13.35 -2.63
CA ARG A 78 21.22 12.05 -3.30
C ARG A 78 20.18 12.07 -4.43
N PHE A 79 19.61 13.25 -4.72
CA PHE A 79 18.55 13.38 -5.72
C PHE A 79 18.99 12.91 -7.12
N ASP A 80 20.21 13.29 -7.55
CA ASP A 80 20.73 12.87 -8.86
C ASP A 80 20.92 11.34 -8.93
N ALA A 81 21.36 10.73 -7.83
CA ALA A 81 21.47 9.27 -7.75
C ALA A 81 20.10 8.60 -7.81
N LEU A 82 19.10 9.16 -7.13
CA LEU A 82 17.72 8.69 -7.20
C LEU A 82 17.16 8.81 -8.61
N ALA A 83 17.35 9.94 -9.28
CA ALA A 83 16.94 10.15 -10.67
C ALA A 83 17.57 9.12 -11.60
N GLY A 84 18.87 8.82 -11.42
CA GLY A 84 19.58 7.79 -12.17
C GLY A 84 19.01 6.37 -11.96
N PHE A 85 18.58 6.03 -10.75
CA PHE A 85 17.90 4.75 -10.49
C PHE A 85 16.52 4.66 -11.15
N CYS A 86 15.84 5.80 -11.32
CA CYS A 86 14.53 5.89 -11.97
C CYS A 86 14.61 5.95 -13.49
N ASP A 87 15.81 6.08 -14.07
CA ASP A 87 15.97 6.10 -15.53
C ASP A 87 15.49 4.80 -16.15
N GLY A 88 14.64 4.93 -17.20
CA GLY A 88 14.00 3.80 -17.88
C GLY A 88 13.00 3.00 -17.04
N ALA A 89 12.60 3.46 -15.86
CA ALA A 89 11.49 2.88 -15.11
C ALA A 89 10.14 3.38 -15.66
N GLN A 90 9.13 2.52 -15.60
CA GLN A 90 7.75 2.83 -15.96
C GLN A 90 6.91 3.25 -14.75
N LEU A 91 7.25 2.71 -13.58
CA LEU A 91 6.52 2.98 -12.35
C LEU A 91 7.49 3.24 -11.19
N ILE A 92 7.16 4.23 -10.38
CA ILE A 92 7.73 4.44 -9.06
C ILE A 92 6.63 4.21 -8.02
N ILE A 93 6.89 3.38 -7.02
CA ILE A 93 6.02 3.17 -5.87
C ILE A 93 6.60 3.97 -4.73
N GLU A 94 5.82 4.87 -4.17
CA GLU A 94 6.21 5.63 -2.99
C GLU A 94 5.14 5.47 -1.90
N GLU A 95 5.56 5.05 -0.71
CA GLU A 95 4.67 4.94 0.43
C GLU A 95 5.02 6.00 1.48
N ARG A 96 4.00 6.75 1.88
CA ARG A 96 4.14 7.79 2.90
C ARG A 96 4.47 7.17 4.26
N PRO A 97 5.55 7.61 4.93
CA PRO A 97 5.78 7.28 6.32
C PRO A 97 4.63 7.73 7.22
N SER A 98 4.36 7.02 8.32
CA SER A 98 3.26 7.33 9.24
C SER A 98 3.30 8.76 9.78
N GLN A 99 4.49 9.31 9.97
CA GLN A 99 4.70 10.66 10.49
C GLN A 99 4.54 11.77 9.43
N GLY A 100 4.39 11.42 8.16
CA GLY A 100 4.24 12.36 7.05
C GLY A 100 5.35 12.25 6.01
N TRP A 101 5.22 13.03 4.96
CA TRP A 101 6.25 13.13 3.93
C TRP A 101 7.47 13.89 4.48
N PRO A 102 8.69 13.34 4.47
CA PRO A 102 9.87 14.02 5.02
C PRO A 102 10.18 15.36 4.38
N LEU A 103 9.79 15.57 3.13
CA LEU A 103 9.94 16.82 2.39
C LEU A 103 8.62 17.61 2.26
N GLY A 104 7.57 17.24 3.02
CA GLY A 104 6.26 17.84 2.93
C GLY A 104 5.39 17.34 1.76
N GLU A 105 6.00 16.66 0.80
CA GLU A 105 5.37 16.13 -0.41
C GLU A 105 6.05 14.83 -0.86
N PRO A 106 5.40 14.03 -1.74
CA PRO A 106 6.05 12.87 -2.36
C PRO A 106 7.27 13.30 -3.19
N ILE A 107 8.38 12.55 -3.04
CA ILE A 107 9.60 12.83 -3.82
C ILE A 107 9.42 12.40 -5.28
N SER A 108 8.54 11.44 -5.56
CA SER A 108 8.21 11.01 -6.91
C SER A 108 7.76 12.14 -7.82
N GLY A 109 7.05 13.16 -7.30
CA GLY A 109 6.67 14.33 -8.06
C GLY A 109 7.86 15.12 -8.62
N ARG A 110 8.95 15.22 -7.83
CA ARG A 110 10.21 15.87 -8.28
C ARG A 110 10.92 15.05 -9.34
N ILE A 111 10.95 13.72 -9.19
CA ILE A 111 11.56 12.81 -10.18
C ILE A 111 10.81 12.87 -11.50
N MET A 112 9.48 12.88 -11.47
CA MET A 112 8.65 12.99 -12.67
C MET A 112 8.85 14.30 -13.44
N GLY A 113 9.22 15.38 -12.74
CA GLY A 113 9.60 16.65 -13.39
C GLY A 113 10.81 16.50 -14.32
N GLN A 114 11.66 15.50 -14.11
CA GLN A 114 12.81 15.17 -14.96
C GLN A 114 12.52 14.01 -15.92
N ASN A 115 11.53 13.17 -15.64
CA ASN A 115 11.16 12.00 -16.44
C ASN A 115 9.64 11.95 -16.63
N SER A 116 9.17 12.61 -17.67
CA SER A 116 7.73 12.72 -18.01
C SER A 116 7.08 11.39 -18.45
N SER A 117 7.86 10.33 -18.65
CA SER A 117 7.33 9.01 -18.99
C SER A 117 7.09 8.12 -17.76
N LEU A 118 7.58 8.52 -16.60
CA LEU A 118 7.43 7.79 -15.35
C LEU A 118 6.04 8.05 -14.77
N THR A 119 5.39 7.00 -14.28
CA THR A 119 4.15 7.10 -13.50
C THR A 119 4.48 6.89 -12.02
N ALA A 120 3.88 7.67 -11.13
CA ALA A 120 4.03 7.51 -9.69
C ALA A 120 2.78 6.90 -9.08
N LEU A 121 2.93 5.84 -8.28
CA LEU A 121 1.91 5.30 -7.41
C LEU A 121 2.24 5.70 -5.97
N CYS A 122 1.51 6.66 -5.44
CA CYS A 122 1.67 7.17 -4.10
C CYS A 122 0.68 6.50 -3.15
N ILE A 123 1.20 5.72 -2.22
CA ILE A 123 0.41 5.04 -1.18
C ILE A 123 0.48 5.87 0.09
N SER A 124 -0.67 6.27 0.60
CA SER A 124 -0.75 7.10 1.80
C SER A 124 -1.88 6.66 2.73
N PRO A 125 -1.85 7.01 4.01
CA PRO A 125 -2.92 6.63 4.94
C PRO A 125 -4.32 7.03 4.49
N ASN A 126 -4.51 8.29 4.09
CA ASN A 126 -5.82 8.88 3.82
C ASN A 126 -5.91 9.56 2.45
N GLY A 127 -5.01 9.26 1.53
CA GLY A 127 -4.91 9.95 0.24
C GLY A 127 -3.98 11.16 0.27
N LEU A 128 -3.66 11.67 -0.92
CA LEU A 128 -2.82 12.87 -1.11
C LEU A 128 -3.61 14.16 -0.94
N THR A 129 -4.92 14.10 -1.07
CA THR A 129 -5.83 15.25 -1.05
C THR A 129 -6.94 15.05 -0.01
N GLY A 130 -7.70 16.12 0.24
CA GLY A 130 -8.82 16.08 1.18
C GLY A 130 -8.44 16.45 2.63
N PRO A 131 -9.43 16.51 3.54
CA PRO A 131 -9.25 17.09 4.87
C PRO A 131 -8.35 16.27 5.79
N ARG A 132 -8.11 15.00 5.48
CA ARG A 132 -7.28 14.09 6.28
C ARG A 132 -5.93 13.76 5.65
N ALA A 133 -5.61 14.34 4.51
CA ALA A 133 -4.37 14.01 3.77
C ALA A 133 -3.10 14.23 4.60
N SER A 134 -3.08 15.24 5.47
CA SER A 134 -1.93 15.56 6.33
C SER A 134 -1.89 14.78 7.65
N TYR A 135 -2.94 14.02 7.98
CA TYR A 135 -2.99 13.31 9.26
C TYR A 135 -1.90 12.25 9.34
N ALA A 136 -1.17 12.26 10.45
CA ALA A 136 -0.34 11.12 10.82
C ALA A 136 -1.25 9.93 11.16
N ALA A 137 -0.90 8.76 10.67
CA ALA A 137 -1.68 7.56 10.94
C ALA A 137 -0.80 6.30 10.86
N GLU A 138 -0.86 5.55 11.93
CA GLU A 138 -0.26 4.22 12.02
C GLU A 138 -1.21 3.16 11.42
N PRO A 139 -0.74 1.96 11.08
CA PRO A 139 -1.57 0.88 10.54
C PRO A 139 -2.82 0.61 11.37
N LEU A 140 -2.73 0.69 12.70
CA LEU A 140 -3.85 0.54 13.61
C LEU A 140 -4.94 1.59 13.37
N ASN A 141 -4.55 2.86 13.20
CA ASN A 141 -5.50 3.96 12.95
C ASN A 141 -6.24 3.76 11.63
N ILE A 142 -5.52 3.35 10.59
CA ILE A 142 -6.09 3.11 9.26
C ILE A 142 -7.08 1.95 9.31
N TYR A 143 -6.70 0.83 9.94
CA TYR A 143 -7.54 -0.34 10.07
C TYR A 143 -8.87 -0.03 10.79
N HIS A 144 -8.79 0.72 11.90
CA HIS A 144 -9.98 1.14 12.66
C HIS A 144 -10.82 2.16 11.90
N SER A 145 -10.19 3.15 11.25
CA SER A 145 -10.92 4.18 10.50
C SER A 145 -11.62 3.64 9.25
N ALA A 146 -11.16 2.53 8.72
CA ALA A 146 -11.81 1.81 7.62
C ALA A 146 -12.98 0.92 8.08
N GLY A 147 -13.25 0.82 9.38
CA GLY A 147 -14.41 0.09 9.93
C GLY A 147 -14.18 -1.38 10.25
N HIS A 148 -13.08 -1.99 9.83
CA HIS A 148 -12.83 -3.42 10.02
C HIS A 148 -12.84 -3.86 11.48
N ALA A 149 -12.23 -3.08 12.35
CA ALA A 149 -12.14 -3.40 13.77
C ALA A 149 -13.50 -3.41 14.48
N GLN A 150 -14.49 -2.67 13.97
CA GLN A 150 -15.83 -2.65 14.55
C GLN A 150 -16.50 -4.03 14.51
N GLN A 151 -16.18 -4.83 13.53
CA GLN A 151 -16.77 -6.16 13.33
C GLN A 151 -15.94 -7.29 13.95
N ILE A 152 -14.84 -6.96 14.63
CA ILE A 152 -13.95 -7.96 15.25
C ILE A 152 -13.85 -7.72 16.76
N PRO A 153 -14.10 -8.73 17.58
CA PRO A 153 -14.72 -10.02 17.27
C PRO A 153 -16.22 -9.88 17.03
N CYS A 154 -16.75 -10.68 16.12
CA CYS A 154 -18.18 -10.75 15.84
C CYS A 154 -18.62 -12.20 16.01
N ASP A 155 -19.25 -12.50 17.13
CA ASP A 155 -19.87 -13.80 17.36
C ASP A 155 -21.23 -13.59 18.03
N PRO A 156 -22.34 -13.85 17.33
CA PRO A 156 -23.67 -13.68 17.87
C PRO A 156 -24.00 -14.61 19.05
N LEU A 157 -23.22 -15.71 19.20
CA LEU A 157 -23.37 -16.65 20.33
C LEU A 157 -22.75 -16.11 21.63
N TRP A 158 -21.94 -15.06 21.57
CA TRP A 158 -21.23 -14.49 22.70
C TRP A 158 -21.55 -12.99 22.84
N PRO A 159 -22.72 -12.64 23.41
CA PRO A 159 -23.19 -11.24 23.50
C PRO A 159 -22.23 -10.29 24.22
N GLU A 160 -21.35 -10.81 25.09
CA GLU A 160 -20.33 -10.02 25.78
C GLU A 160 -19.31 -9.39 24.83
N TYR A 161 -19.18 -9.87 23.60
CA TYR A 161 -18.35 -9.21 22.60
C TYR A 161 -18.84 -7.81 22.24
N LYS A 162 -20.11 -7.52 22.52
CA LYS A 162 -20.69 -6.19 22.31
C LYS A 162 -20.00 -5.10 23.14
N THR A 163 -19.54 -5.47 24.33
CA THR A 163 -18.90 -4.56 25.29
C THR A 163 -17.38 -4.51 25.16
N ARG A 164 -16.77 -5.43 24.39
CA ARG A 164 -15.33 -5.41 24.17
C ARG A 164 -14.93 -4.30 23.19
N PRO A 165 -13.75 -3.69 23.37
CA PRO A 165 -13.23 -2.76 22.38
C PRO A 165 -13.03 -3.45 21.04
N PRO A 166 -13.11 -2.72 19.93
CA PRO A 166 -12.72 -3.22 18.61
C PRO A 166 -11.29 -3.75 18.60
N LEU A 167 -11.04 -4.82 17.85
CA LEU A 167 -9.73 -5.45 17.74
C LEU A 167 -9.19 -5.38 16.32
N GLN A 168 -7.88 -5.26 16.21
CA GLN A 168 -7.20 -5.42 14.94
C GLN A 168 -7.01 -6.91 14.63
N ALA A 169 -7.21 -7.32 13.38
CA ALA A 169 -6.82 -8.65 12.92
C ALA A 169 -5.31 -8.85 13.07
N GLY A 170 -4.91 -10.07 13.43
CA GLY A 170 -3.50 -10.41 13.61
C GLY A 170 -2.70 -10.30 12.31
N GLY A 171 -1.37 -10.21 12.45
CA GLY A 171 -0.46 -9.97 11.33
C GLY A 171 -0.62 -8.56 10.75
N PHE A 172 -0.12 -8.37 9.55
CA PHE A 172 -0.20 -7.08 8.84
C PHE A 172 -1.35 -7.06 7.83
N TRP A 173 -2.51 -7.57 8.24
CA TRP A 173 -3.63 -7.76 7.33
C TRP A 173 -4.02 -6.48 6.60
N GLY A 174 -4.16 -5.35 7.30
CA GLY A 174 -4.52 -4.06 6.71
C GLY A 174 -3.48 -3.57 5.70
N GLU A 175 -2.20 -3.71 6.02
CA GLU A 175 -1.10 -3.32 5.15
C GLU A 175 -1.04 -4.22 3.91
N SER A 176 -1.18 -5.54 4.09
CA SER A 176 -1.18 -6.50 2.98
C SER A 176 -2.35 -6.27 2.01
N GLN A 177 -3.56 -6.00 2.53
CA GLN A 177 -4.73 -5.69 1.69
C GLN A 177 -4.54 -4.38 0.94
N SER A 178 -4.04 -3.34 1.61
CA SER A 178 -3.72 -2.07 0.96
C SER A 178 -2.68 -2.25 -0.15
N GLY A 179 -1.65 -3.06 0.10
CA GLY A 179 -0.63 -3.39 -0.89
C GLY A 179 -1.17 -4.21 -2.06
N LEU A 180 -2.12 -5.12 -1.81
CA LEU A 180 -2.79 -5.88 -2.86
C LEU A 180 -3.61 -4.96 -3.78
N ILE A 181 -4.41 -4.07 -3.22
CA ILE A 181 -5.17 -3.09 -4.03
C ILE A 181 -4.21 -2.19 -4.81
N ALA A 182 -3.15 -1.69 -4.18
CA ALA A 182 -2.13 -0.91 -4.86
C ALA A 182 -1.49 -1.69 -6.04
N SER A 183 -1.26 -3.00 -5.88
CA SER A 183 -0.71 -3.84 -6.97
C SER A 183 -1.69 -4.02 -8.12
N ILE A 184 -3.00 -4.15 -7.85
CA ILE A 184 -4.03 -4.20 -8.89
C ILE A 184 -4.04 -2.89 -9.70
N VAL A 185 -4.00 -1.75 -9.02
CA VAL A 185 -3.93 -0.43 -9.67
C VAL A 185 -2.65 -0.32 -10.50
N ALA A 186 -1.50 -0.72 -9.95
CA ALA A 186 -0.23 -0.72 -10.67
C ALA A 186 -0.27 -1.59 -11.94
N ILE A 187 -0.84 -2.79 -11.85
CA ILE A 187 -1.01 -3.69 -13.00
C ILE A 187 -1.89 -3.03 -14.07
N ALA A 188 -3.03 -2.46 -13.67
CA ALA A 188 -3.93 -1.79 -14.60
C ALA A 188 -3.24 -0.63 -15.36
N VAL A 189 -2.41 0.12 -14.66
CA VAL A 189 -1.62 1.22 -15.24
C VAL A 189 -0.53 0.69 -16.19
N LEU A 190 0.21 -0.31 -15.76
CA LEU A 190 1.35 -0.85 -16.53
C LEU A 190 0.91 -1.64 -17.77
N THR A 191 -0.29 -2.22 -17.76
CA THR A 191 -0.81 -3.07 -18.85
C THR A 191 -1.95 -2.44 -19.63
N GLY A 192 -2.54 -1.36 -19.12
CA GLY A 192 -3.66 -0.68 -19.75
C GLY A 192 -3.24 0.15 -20.98
N ASN A 193 -4.21 0.40 -21.85
CA ASN A 193 -4.02 1.23 -23.04
C ASN A 193 -4.15 2.73 -22.77
N GLY A 194 -4.30 3.12 -21.49
CA GLY A 194 -4.38 4.53 -21.09
C GLY A 194 -3.02 5.20 -21.12
N ASP A 195 -3.00 6.49 -21.40
CA ASP A 195 -1.79 7.30 -21.28
C ASP A 195 -1.63 7.78 -19.82
N TRP A 196 -0.99 6.94 -19.01
CA TRP A 196 -0.71 7.21 -17.59
C TRP A 196 0.67 7.85 -17.36
N LYS A 197 1.43 8.07 -18.45
CA LYS A 197 2.76 8.68 -18.37
C LYS A 197 2.68 10.07 -17.77
N GLY A 198 3.59 10.35 -16.85
CA GLY A 198 3.60 11.64 -16.15
C GLY A 198 2.48 11.83 -15.13
N SER A 199 1.72 10.77 -14.80
CA SER A 199 0.61 10.84 -13.84
C SER A 199 1.03 10.41 -12.43
N ILE A 200 0.46 11.06 -11.43
CA ILE A 200 0.50 10.61 -10.04
C ILE A 200 -0.82 9.92 -9.74
N ILE A 201 -0.73 8.69 -9.26
CA ILE A 201 -1.86 7.88 -8.86
C ILE A 201 -1.91 7.89 -7.34
N ASP A 202 -2.99 8.41 -6.79
CA ASP A 202 -3.25 8.43 -5.36
C ASP A 202 -3.90 7.13 -4.93
N CYS A 203 -3.28 6.42 -3.99
CA CYS A 203 -3.79 5.18 -3.40
C CYS A 203 -3.90 5.34 -1.88
N SER A 204 -5.11 5.62 -1.41
CA SER A 204 -5.43 5.71 0.00
C SER A 204 -5.56 4.32 0.62
N LYS A 205 -4.79 4.04 1.67
CA LYS A 205 -4.93 2.78 2.44
C LYS A 205 -6.31 2.66 3.07
N GLN A 206 -6.87 3.76 3.58
CA GLN A 206 -8.21 3.76 4.16
C GLN A 206 -9.26 3.37 3.13
N GLU A 207 -9.21 3.94 1.93
CA GLU A 207 -10.15 3.62 0.85
C GLU A 207 -9.98 2.20 0.34
N ALA A 208 -8.73 1.74 0.22
CA ALA A 208 -8.41 0.36 -0.16
C ALA A 208 -9.03 -0.64 0.82
N LEU A 209 -8.95 -0.38 2.13
CA LEU A 209 -9.57 -1.23 3.14
C LEU A 209 -11.10 -1.08 3.15
N LEU A 210 -11.62 0.13 2.95
CA LEU A 210 -13.05 0.39 2.95
C LEU A 210 -13.78 -0.40 1.85
N GLN A 211 -13.15 -0.67 0.72
CA GLN A 211 -13.73 -1.50 -0.33
C GLN A 211 -14.07 -2.92 0.11
N MET A 212 -13.45 -3.41 1.16
CA MET A 212 -13.81 -4.73 1.74
C MET A 212 -15.16 -4.70 2.47
N HIS A 213 -15.71 -3.51 2.73
CA HIS A 213 -17.01 -3.26 3.36
C HIS A 213 -18.08 -2.85 2.34
N TRP A 214 -18.05 -3.40 1.14
CA TRP A 214 -18.98 -3.01 0.08
C TRP A 214 -20.45 -3.16 0.48
N THR A 215 -20.79 -4.13 1.34
CA THR A 215 -22.16 -4.32 1.85
C THR A 215 -22.64 -3.12 2.65
N GLU A 216 -21.80 -2.62 3.55
CA GLU A 216 -22.08 -1.46 4.39
C GLU A 216 -22.12 -0.18 3.56
N LEU A 217 -21.23 -0.06 2.58
CA LEU A 217 -21.20 1.08 1.65
C LEU A 217 -22.49 1.17 0.81
N VAL A 218 -23.10 0.03 0.48
CA VAL A 218 -24.38 0.01 -0.23
C VAL A 218 -25.57 0.19 0.73
N ARG A 219 -25.52 -0.45 1.90
CA ARG A 219 -26.63 -0.44 2.87
C ARG A 219 -26.92 0.95 3.41
N TYR A 220 -25.88 1.64 3.88
CA TYR A 220 -26.07 2.95 4.54
C TYR A 220 -26.75 4.00 3.66
N PRO A 221 -26.30 4.28 2.42
CA PRO A 221 -26.98 5.24 1.56
C PRO A 221 -28.43 4.87 1.22
N ASN A 222 -28.74 3.56 1.18
CA ASN A 222 -30.07 3.10 0.79
C ASN A 222 -31.05 3.00 1.97
N SER A 223 -30.60 2.79 3.20
CA SER A 223 -31.46 2.54 4.34
C SER A 223 -31.23 3.46 5.54
N GLY A 224 -30.14 4.22 5.56
CA GLY A 224 -29.69 5.00 6.72
C GLY A 224 -29.25 4.14 7.91
N LYS A 225 -29.22 2.81 7.78
CA LYS A 225 -28.88 1.89 8.87
C LYS A 225 -27.37 1.70 8.99
N ILE A 226 -26.88 1.90 10.19
CA ILE A 226 -25.51 1.50 10.58
C ILE A 226 -25.60 0.05 11.08
N VAL A 227 -24.71 -0.81 10.60
CA VAL A 227 -24.66 -2.22 11.01
C VAL A 227 -24.19 -2.32 12.46
N ASP A 228 -24.95 -2.99 13.30
CA ASP A 228 -24.52 -3.29 14.66
C ASP A 228 -23.42 -4.38 14.61
N ARG A 229 -22.51 -4.35 15.55
CA ARG A 229 -21.40 -5.29 15.70
C ARG A 229 -21.82 -6.76 15.76
N LEU A 230 -23.03 -7.04 16.27
CA LEU A 230 -23.59 -8.39 16.39
C LEU A 230 -24.63 -8.72 15.31
N GLU A 231 -24.93 -7.80 14.39
CA GLU A 231 -25.77 -8.16 13.25
C GLU A 231 -24.96 -9.03 12.30
N PRO A 232 -25.47 -10.23 11.95
CA PRO A 232 -24.84 -11.03 10.93
C PRO A 232 -24.85 -10.26 9.61
N THR A 233 -23.67 -9.89 9.15
CA THR A 233 -23.49 -9.14 7.89
C THR A 233 -23.86 -9.99 6.68
N ILE A 234 -23.85 -11.32 6.85
CA ILE A 234 -24.20 -12.29 5.85
C ILE A 234 -25.26 -13.21 6.44
N THR A 235 -26.49 -13.03 6.03
CA THR A 235 -27.50 -14.08 6.19
C THR A 235 -27.13 -15.15 5.16
N PHE A 236 -26.46 -16.22 5.62
CA PHE A 236 -26.43 -17.43 4.81
C PHE A 236 -27.88 -17.89 4.67
N VAL A 237 -28.49 -17.63 3.54
CA VAL A 237 -29.68 -18.37 3.14
C VAL A 237 -29.17 -19.76 2.76
N GLY A 238 -28.86 -20.54 3.80
CA GLY A 238 -28.65 -21.96 3.68
C GLY A 238 -29.99 -22.59 3.43
N GLY A 239 -30.33 -22.74 2.16
CA GLY A 239 -31.28 -23.75 1.80
C GLY A 239 -30.66 -25.09 2.13
N VAL A 240 -31.27 -25.82 3.02
CA VAL A 240 -31.09 -27.26 3.21
C VAL A 240 -31.52 -27.96 1.93
#